data_63917b46bb9f342063fb5b88b154c719
#
_entry.id   63917b46bb9f342063fb5b88b154c719
#
_cell.length_a   1.000
_cell.length_b   1.000
_cell.length_c   1.000
_cell.angle_alpha   90.00
_cell.angle_beta   90.00
_cell.angle_gamma   90.00
#
_symmetry.space_group_name_H-M   'P 1'
#
loop_
_entity.id
_entity.type
_entity.pdbx_description
1 polymer ?
#
loop_
_entity_poly.entity_id
_entity_poly.type
_entity_poly.pdbx_seq_one_letter_code
_entity_poly.pdbx_strand_id
1 'polypeptide(L)'
;MERVTPSTAVADTLDDPFFSPQRDRNPALPVHSIDIRILELLTARLCHELSGPIAAINNGVELLAEEEPGLESLPNPAFLHDAVALVSDSARRARSRLQFYRFAYGFSSGSATAGPAPHEIAIGFFAASRIIGDYADGIRVLSPDWQKLACNLLSVGADALPRGGRLILIDSPLTLEAVGEAAALSPEAREALMLATPVAELTARTVQPYFTGLLAKALDRCLIATAEPGRVRLRAVISGDNPA
;
A
#
# COMPACT_ATOMS: atom_id res chain seq x y z
N MET A 1 -80.17 21.60 -17.61
CA MET A 1 -79.22 22.42 -18.40
C MET A 1 -78.72 23.51 -17.47
N GLU A 2 -77.79 23.20 -16.62
CA GLU A 2 -77.31 24.13 -15.63
C GLU A 2 -75.77 24.13 -15.70
N ARG A 3 -75.21 25.26 -15.96
CA ARG A 3 -73.77 25.45 -16.06
C ARG A 3 -73.23 25.64 -14.65
N VAL A 4 -72.32 24.82 -14.24
CA VAL A 4 -71.52 25.03 -13.04
C VAL A 4 -70.21 25.72 -13.42
N THR A 5 -70.07 26.95 -12.94
CA THR A 5 -68.81 27.72 -13.02
C THR A 5 -67.81 27.24 -11.97
N PRO A 6 -66.52 27.20 -12.23
CA PRO A 6 -65.55 26.85 -11.20
C PRO A 6 -65.24 28.09 -10.36
N SER A 7 -65.32 27.90 -9.06
CA SER A 7 -64.93 28.87 -8.02
C SER A 7 -63.39 29.02 -7.96
N THR A 8 -62.95 30.21 -8.23
CA THR A 8 -61.63 30.75 -7.87
C THR A 8 -61.63 31.06 -6.37
N ALA A 9 -60.78 30.47 -5.59
CA ALA A 9 -60.09 31.02 -4.42
C ALA A 9 -59.46 29.92 -3.59
N VAL A 10 -58.16 29.76 -3.64
CA VAL A 10 -57.30 29.58 -2.45
C VAL A 10 -55.88 29.96 -2.89
N ALA A 11 -55.60 31.26 -2.78
CA ALA A 11 -54.27 31.75 -2.59
C ALA A 11 -54.30 32.42 -1.21
N ASP A 12 -53.66 31.82 -0.25
CA ASP A 12 -53.10 32.45 0.93
C ASP A 12 -52.95 31.41 2.05
N THR A 13 -51.85 30.75 2.13
CA THR A 13 -51.28 30.21 3.39
C THR A 13 -49.87 29.69 3.11
N LEU A 14 -48.94 30.57 2.88
CA LEU A 14 -47.48 30.21 2.84
C LEU A 14 -46.65 31.26 3.58
N ASP A 15 -47.12 31.63 4.78
CA ASP A 15 -46.24 32.25 5.78
C ASP A 15 -46.26 31.35 7.02
N ASP A 16 -45.61 30.19 6.89
CA ASP A 16 -45.27 29.36 8.04
C ASP A 16 -43.90 29.85 8.59
N PRO A 17 -43.87 30.53 9.75
CA PRO A 17 -42.64 31.04 10.36
C PRO A 17 -41.71 29.91 10.81
N PHE A 18 -42.10 28.64 10.67
CA PHE A 18 -41.28 27.48 10.99
C PHE A 18 -40.51 26.90 9.78
N PHE A 19 -40.74 27.41 8.56
CA PHE A 19 -40.03 26.95 7.36
C PHE A 19 -39.07 28.05 6.85
N SER A 20 -38.20 28.58 7.72
CA SER A 20 -36.97 29.23 7.26
C SER A 20 -36.03 28.13 6.75
N PRO A 21 -35.59 28.15 5.49
CA PRO A 21 -34.48 27.34 5.08
C PRO A 21 -33.23 27.88 5.76
N GLN A 22 -32.93 27.38 6.95
CA GLN A 22 -31.60 27.47 7.51
C GLN A 22 -30.70 26.81 6.47
N ARG A 23 -30.06 27.62 5.64
CA ARG A 23 -28.84 27.23 4.97
C ARG A 23 -27.84 26.96 6.10
N ASP A 24 -27.85 25.72 6.56
CA ASP A 24 -26.72 25.17 7.29
C ASP A 24 -25.50 25.39 6.40
N ARG A 25 -24.79 26.48 6.71
CA ARG A 25 -23.40 26.63 6.30
C ARG A 25 -22.62 25.63 7.15
N ASN A 26 -22.83 24.35 6.84
CA ASN A 26 -21.86 23.34 7.21
C ASN A 26 -20.56 23.80 6.54
N PRO A 27 -19.51 24.17 7.30
CA PRO A 27 -18.24 24.48 6.69
C PRO A 27 -17.90 23.27 5.85
N ALA A 28 -17.77 23.47 4.54
CA ALA A 28 -17.47 22.39 3.60
C ALA A 28 -16.25 21.66 4.17
N LEU A 29 -16.48 20.45 4.64
CA LEU A 29 -15.39 19.57 5.04
C LEU A 29 -14.41 19.59 3.88
N PRO A 30 -13.10 19.74 4.12
CA PRO A 30 -12.13 19.77 3.05
C PRO A 30 -12.34 18.51 2.21
N VAL A 31 -12.80 18.68 0.98
CA VAL A 31 -12.97 17.60 0.03
C VAL A 31 -11.56 17.19 -0.34
N HIS A 32 -11.02 16.19 0.36
CA HIS A 32 -9.80 15.53 -0.07
C HIS A 32 -10.14 14.71 -1.31
N SER A 33 -9.99 15.29 -2.49
CA SER A 33 -10.11 14.54 -3.73
C SER A 33 -8.89 13.64 -3.87
N ILE A 34 -9.08 12.34 -3.68
CA ILE A 34 -8.09 11.35 -4.09
C ILE A 34 -8.29 11.12 -5.58
N ASP A 35 -7.23 11.28 -6.37
CA ASP A 35 -7.28 10.95 -7.78
C ASP A 35 -7.49 9.43 -7.94
N ILE A 36 -8.54 9.06 -8.67
CA ILE A 36 -8.93 7.66 -8.89
C ILE A 36 -7.79 6.85 -9.51
N ARG A 37 -6.95 7.49 -10.34
CA ARG A 37 -5.81 6.84 -10.98
C ARG A 37 -4.81 6.29 -9.98
N ILE A 38 -4.57 6.97 -8.87
CA ILE A 38 -3.68 6.48 -7.81
C ILE A 38 -4.25 5.18 -7.22
N LEU A 39 -5.56 5.16 -6.96
CA LEU A 39 -6.23 3.97 -6.43
C LEU A 39 -6.16 2.80 -7.42
N GLU A 40 -6.43 3.04 -8.69
CA GLU A 40 -6.35 2.04 -9.76
C GLU A 40 -4.94 1.43 -9.85
N LEU A 41 -3.91 2.27 -9.88
CA LEU A 41 -2.52 1.83 -9.98
C LEU A 41 -2.04 1.07 -8.73
N LEU A 42 -2.41 1.51 -7.52
CA LEU A 42 -2.09 0.79 -6.27
C LEU A 42 -2.79 -0.57 -6.23
N THR A 43 -4.06 -0.62 -6.68
CA THR A 43 -4.82 -1.87 -6.77
C THR A 43 -4.20 -2.81 -7.79
N ALA A 44 -3.83 -2.30 -8.97
CA ALA A 44 -3.15 -3.10 -10.00
C ALA A 44 -1.81 -3.67 -9.49
N ARG A 45 -1.01 -2.88 -8.75
CA ARG A 45 0.22 -3.34 -8.11
C ARG A 45 -0.07 -4.44 -7.09
N LEU A 46 -1.06 -4.26 -6.20
CA LEU A 46 -1.46 -5.26 -5.22
C LEU A 46 -1.86 -6.59 -5.88
N CYS A 47 -2.71 -6.52 -6.92
CA CYS A 47 -3.13 -7.70 -7.67
C CYS A 47 -1.93 -8.40 -8.31
N HIS A 48 -1.01 -7.66 -8.93
CA HIS A 48 0.21 -8.21 -9.54
C HIS A 48 1.06 -8.96 -8.50
N GLU A 49 1.27 -8.38 -7.34
CA GLU A 49 2.07 -8.97 -6.27
C GLU A 49 1.47 -10.26 -5.66
N LEU A 50 0.14 -10.40 -5.71
CA LEU A 50 -0.57 -11.59 -5.20
C LEU A 50 -0.74 -12.68 -6.26
N SER A 51 -0.75 -12.31 -7.55
CA SER A 51 -1.00 -13.27 -8.64
C SER A 51 0.01 -14.42 -8.68
N GLY A 52 1.29 -14.14 -8.50
CA GLY A 52 2.34 -15.16 -8.52
C GLY A 52 2.17 -16.25 -7.45
N PRO A 53 2.08 -15.88 -6.16
CA PRO A 53 1.83 -16.86 -5.10
C PRO A 53 0.52 -17.64 -5.27
N ILE A 54 -0.56 -16.98 -5.74
CA ILE A 54 -1.85 -17.66 -5.96
C ILE A 54 -1.75 -18.66 -7.11
N ALA A 55 -1.10 -18.31 -8.22
CA ALA A 55 -0.86 -19.22 -9.34
C ALA A 55 -0.03 -20.44 -8.89
N ALA A 56 0.99 -20.24 -8.05
CA ALA A 56 1.80 -21.34 -7.53
C ALA A 56 1.00 -22.28 -6.59
N ILE A 57 0.04 -21.73 -5.81
CA ILE A 57 -0.89 -22.56 -5.03
C ILE A 57 -1.74 -23.42 -5.97
N ASN A 58 -2.35 -22.82 -7.00
CA ASN A 58 -3.17 -23.55 -7.95
C ASN A 58 -2.38 -24.65 -8.65
N ASN A 59 -1.19 -24.36 -9.16
CA ASN A 59 -0.33 -25.37 -9.79
C ASN A 59 0.00 -26.53 -8.84
N GLY A 60 0.31 -26.22 -7.57
CA GLY A 60 0.57 -27.25 -6.57
C GLY A 60 -0.65 -28.12 -6.25
N VAL A 61 -1.86 -27.53 -6.24
CA VAL A 61 -3.11 -28.27 -6.06
C VAL A 61 -3.41 -29.14 -7.30
N GLU A 62 -3.20 -28.63 -8.51
CA GLU A 62 -3.36 -29.39 -9.76
C GLU A 62 -2.41 -30.62 -9.77
N LEU A 63 -1.14 -30.43 -9.41
CA LEU A 63 -0.18 -31.53 -9.28
C LEU A 63 -0.65 -32.62 -8.29
N LEU A 64 -1.28 -32.21 -7.18
CA LEU A 64 -1.83 -33.15 -6.20
C LEU A 64 -3.09 -33.86 -6.72
N ALA A 65 -3.86 -33.22 -7.59
CA ALA A 65 -5.10 -33.76 -8.15
C ALA A 65 -4.84 -34.71 -9.34
N GLU A 66 -3.76 -34.48 -10.12
CA GLU A 66 -3.38 -35.33 -11.27
C GLU A 66 -2.83 -36.70 -10.86
N GLU A 67 -2.38 -36.85 -9.61
CA GLU A 67 -2.04 -38.17 -9.07
C GLU A 67 -3.32 -38.95 -8.69
N GLU A 68 -4.15 -39.31 -9.69
CA GLU A 68 -5.16 -40.35 -9.47
C GLU A 68 -4.43 -41.67 -9.19
N PRO A 69 -4.76 -42.36 -8.08
CA PRO A 69 -4.20 -43.66 -7.82
C PRO A 69 -4.75 -44.65 -8.85
N GLY A 70 -4.05 -44.82 -9.96
CA GLY A 70 -4.20 -46.00 -10.78
C GLY A 70 -3.96 -47.23 -9.89
N LEU A 71 -4.74 -48.26 -10.06
CA LEU A 71 -4.77 -49.48 -9.19
C LEU A 71 -3.40 -50.17 -8.98
N GLU A 72 -2.30 -49.70 -9.60
CA GLU A 72 -0.98 -50.35 -9.58
C GLU A 72 0.21 -49.45 -9.13
N SER A 73 0.00 -48.16 -8.83
CA SER A 73 1.11 -47.30 -8.40
C SER A 73 0.69 -46.46 -7.20
N LEU A 74 1.35 -46.68 -6.06
CA LEU A 74 1.27 -45.75 -4.95
C LEU A 74 1.89 -44.39 -5.36
N PRO A 75 1.28 -43.25 -5.02
CA PRO A 75 1.84 -41.94 -5.29
C PRO A 75 3.29 -41.83 -4.79
N ASN A 76 4.18 -41.22 -5.58
CA ASN A 76 5.57 -41.02 -5.15
C ASN A 76 5.61 -40.12 -3.90
N PRO A 77 6.02 -40.60 -2.71
CA PRO A 77 5.98 -39.82 -1.48
C PRO A 77 6.83 -38.54 -1.56
N ALA A 78 7.92 -38.54 -2.33
CA ALA A 78 8.76 -37.37 -2.53
C ALA A 78 8.02 -36.30 -3.36
N PHE A 79 7.33 -36.70 -4.42
CA PHE A 79 6.54 -35.79 -5.24
C PHE A 79 5.40 -35.13 -4.44
N LEU A 80 4.64 -35.92 -3.67
CA LEU A 80 3.58 -35.40 -2.79
C LEU A 80 4.14 -34.41 -1.78
N HIS A 81 5.29 -34.72 -1.18
CA HIS A 81 5.97 -33.84 -0.24
C HIS A 81 6.31 -32.49 -0.89
N ASP A 82 6.89 -32.52 -2.08
CA ASP A 82 7.30 -31.32 -2.82
C ASP A 82 6.09 -30.48 -3.25
N ALA A 83 5.00 -31.09 -3.72
CA ALA A 83 3.77 -30.41 -4.07
C ALA A 83 3.13 -29.73 -2.85
N VAL A 84 3.03 -30.43 -1.71
CA VAL A 84 2.53 -29.85 -0.44
C VAL A 84 3.43 -28.73 0.05
N ALA A 85 4.75 -28.86 -0.06
CA ALA A 85 5.69 -27.81 0.30
C ALA A 85 5.51 -26.58 -0.57
N LEU A 86 5.33 -26.74 -1.89
CA LEU A 86 5.05 -25.65 -2.84
C LEU A 86 3.77 -24.89 -2.45
N VAL A 87 2.67 -25.60 -2.19
CA VAL A 87 1.40 -24.99 -1.77
C VAL A 87 1.58 -24.22 -0.45
N SER A 88 2.21 -24.86 0.54
CA SER A 88 2.41 -24.28 1.87
C SER A 88 3.27 -23.01 1.83
N ASP A 89 4.37 -23.04 1.09
CA ASP A 89 5.28 -21.89 0.95
C ASP A 89 4.62 -20.75 0.18
N SER A 90 3.87 -21.07 -0.87
CA SER A 90 3.15 -20.07 -1.67
C SER A 90 2.01 -19.43 -0.89
N ALA A 91 1.27 -20.22 -0.10
CA ALA A 91 0.22 -19.70 0.80
C ALA A 91 0.81 -18.77 1.86
N ARG A 92 1.97 -19.11 2.43
CA ARG A 92 2.69 -18.28 3.40
C ARG A 92 3.14 -16.96 2.77
N ARG A 93 3.67 -16.98 1.54
CA ARG A 93 4.04 -15.78 0.78
C ARG A 93 2.83 -14.90 0.48
N ALA A 94 1.72 -15.48 0.00
CA ALA A 94 0.48 -14.75 -0.26
C ALA A 94 -0.03 -14.04 1.01
N ARG A 95 -0.05 -14.76 2.14
CA ARG A 95 -0.46 -14.22 3.44
C ARG A 95 0.42 -13.05 3.88
N SER A 96 1.75 -13.21 3.82
CA SER A 96 2.69 -12.15 4.23
C SER A 96 2.54 -10.90 3.36
N ARG A 97 2.38 -11.05 2.03
CA ARG A 97 2.12 -9.95 1.11
C ARG A 97 0.82 -9.25 1.42
N LEU A 98 -0.27 -10.00 1.61
CA LEU A 98 -1.57 -9.44 1.95
C LEU A 98 -1.53 -8.66 3.27
N GLN A 99 -0.87 -9.19 4.30
CA GLN A 99 -0.72 -8.50 5.58
C GLN A 99 0.08 -7.20 5.43
N PHE A 100 1.17 -7.23 4.67
CA PHE A 100 2.00 -6.05 4.41
C PHE A 100 1.21 -4.96 3.68
N TYR A 101 0.58 -5.28 2.55
CA TYR A 101 -0.16 -4.29 1.76
C TYR A 101 -1.42 -3.79 2.47
N ARG A 102 -2.10 -4.65 3.25
CA ARG A 102 -3.21 -4.21 4.10
C ARG A 102 -2.77 -3.14 5.09
N PHE A 103 -1.57 -3.26 5.66
CA PHE A 103 -1.03 -2.24 6.56
C PHE A 103 -0.49 -1.03 5.78
N ALA A 104 0.29 -1.25 4.72
CA ALA A 104 0.94 -0.19 3.96
C ALA A 104 -0.05 0.74 3.24
N TYR A 105 -1.14 0.19 2.69
CA TYR A 105 -2.14 0.94 1.91
C TYR A 105 -3.46 1.15 2.66
N GLY A 106 -3.76 0.32 3.64
CA GLY A 106 -5.03 0.33 4.34
C GLY A 106 -5.17 1.46 5.36
N PHE A 107 -6.39 1.59 5.87
CA PHE A 107 -6.69 2.52 6.95
C PHE A 107 -6.18 1.95 8.29
N SER A 108 -5.34 2.71 8.96
CA SER A 108 -4.86 2.40 10.32
C SER A 108 -5.89 2.93 11.32
N SER A 109 -6.99 2.20 11.56
CA SER A 109 -7.84 2.51 12.70
C SER A 109 -7.06 2.21 13.97
N GLY A 110 -6.97 3.18 14.87
CA GLY A 110 -6.19 3.11 16.12
C GLY A 110 -6.65 2.07 17.15
N SER A 111 -7.47 1.11 16.77
CA SER A 111 -7.79 -0.03 17.62
C SER A 111 -6.67 -1.07 17.43
N ALA A 112 -5.92 -1.31 18.48
CA ALA A 112 -4.98 -2.41 18.63
C ALA A 112 -5.72 -3.75 18.49
N THR A 113 -6.11 -4.10 17.27
CA THR A 113 -6.69 -5.40 16.96
C THR A 113 -5.58 -6.43 16.91
N ALA A 114 -5.82 -7.57 17.50
CA ALA A 114 -4.97 -8.72 17.57
C ALA A 114 -4.35 -9.10 16.22
N GLY A 115 -3.16 -8.58 15.91
CA GLY A 115 -2.40 -8.85 14.70
C GLY A 115 -0.90 -8.64 14.95
N PRO A 116 -0.03 -9.13 14.05
CA PRO A 116 1.41 -8.91 14.17
C PRO A 116 1.74 -7.42 14.12
N ALA A 117 2.75 -7.03 14.86
CA ALA A 117 3.24 -5.64 14.87
C ALA A 117 3.78 -5.26 13.47
N PRO A 118 3.72 -3.97 13.07
CA PRO A 118 4.15 -3.54 11.72
C PRO A 118 5.57 -3.96 11.35
N HIS A 119 6.50 -3.98 12.28
CA HIS A 119 7.87 -4.47 12.03
C HIS A 119 7.92 -5.98 11.77
N GLU A 120 7.07 -6.78 12.45
CA GLU A 120 6.95 -8.23 12.20
C GLU A 120 6.34 -8.50 10.83
N ILE A 121 5.36 -7.67 10.43
CA ILE A 121 4.77 -7.70 9.08
C ILE A 121 5.86 -7.46 8.03
N ALA A 122 6.72 -6.45 8.22
CA ALA A 122 7.80 -6.13 7.30
C ALA A 122 8.84 -7.27 7.24
N ILE A 123 9.25 -7.83 8.38
CA ILE A 123 10.15 -8.99 8.44
C ILE A 123 9.55 -10.17 7.67
N GLY A 124 8.28 -10.49 7.91
CA GLY A 124 7.58 -11.58 7.22
C GLY A 124 7.46 -11.37 5.71
N PHE A 125 7.29 -10.12 5.27
CA PHE A 125 7.21 -9.78 3.85
C PHE A 125 8.51 -10.07 3.10
N PHE A 126 9.67 -9.77 3.71
CA PHE A 126 10.99 -9.98 3.09
C PHE A 126 11.59 -11.37 3.35
N ALA A 127 11.03 -12.18 4.25
CA ALA A 127 11.60 -13.47 4.67
C ALA A 127 11.89 -14.45 3.52
N ALA A 128 11.11 -14.38 2.43
CA ALA A 128 11.29 -15.23 1.24
C ALA A 128 11.99 -14.50 0.07
N SER A 129 12.61 -13.36 0.32
CA SER A 129 13.31 -12.55 -0.68
C SER A 129 14.82 -12.61 -0.48
N ARG A 130 15.59 -12.02 -1.42
CA ARG A 130 17.04 -11.80 -1.27
C ARG A 130 17.36 -10.52 -0.50
N ILE A 131 16.40 -10.00 0.26
CA ILE A 131 16.53 -8.76 0.99
C ILE A 131 16.60 -9.07 2.48
N ILE A 132 17.60 -8.52 3.15
CA ILE A 132 17.79 -8.61 4.60
C ILE A 132 17.38 -7.26 5.20
N GLY A 133 16.45 -7.27 6.13
CA GLY A 133 16.03 -6.08 6.86
C GLY A 133 16.81 -5.91 8.16
N ASP A 134 17.25 -4.68 8.41
CA ASP A 134 17.84 -4.22 9.67
C ASP A 134 17.05 -3.00 10.16
N TYR A 135 16.37 -3.15 11.29
CA TYR A 135 15.41 -2.17 11.77
C TYR A 135 15.82 -1.67 13.15
N ALA A 136 16.00 -0.36 13.30
CA ALA A 136 16.26 0.25 14.60
C ALA A 136 15.09 -0.02 15.57
N ASP A 137 15.40 -0.23 16.83
CA ASP A 137 14.39 -0.54 17.86
C ASP A 137 13.34 0.57 18.00
N GLY A 138 13.73 1.83 17.78
CA GLY A 138 12.81 2.96 17.83
C GLY A 138 11.68 2.92 16.80
N ILE A 139 11.83 2.15 15.71
CA ILE A 139 10.76 1.95 14.72
C ILE A 139 9.50 1.31 15.34
N ARG A 140 9.69 0.47 16.36
CA ARG A 140 8.59 -0.27 17.03
C ARG A 140 7.68 0.64 17.84
N VAL A 141 8.19 1.78 18.31
CA VAL A 141 7.47 2.74 19.14
C VAL A 141 6.95 3.96 18.38
N LEU A 142 7.18 4.03 17.07
CA LEU A 142 6.61 5.06 16.22
C LEU A 142 5.08 4.96 16.20
N SER A 143 4.40 6.09 15.98
CA SER A 143 2.95 6.08 15.77
C SER A 143 2.57 5.25 14.53
N PRO A 144 1.33 4.74 14.44
CA PRO A 144 0.87 3.93 13.30
C PRO A 144 1.12 4.57 11.94
N ASP A 145 0.95 5.89 11.81
CA ASP A 145 1.17 6.60 10.55
C ASP A 145 2.64 6.66 10.16
N TRP A 146 3.54 6.85 11.13
CA TRP A 146 4.98 6.77 10.90
C TRP A 146 5.45 5.36 10.56
N GLN A 147 4.89 4.34 11.21
CA GLN A 147 5.16 2.94 10.87
C GLN A 147 4.66 2.60 9.47
N LYS A 148 3.51 3.18 9.06
CA LYS A 148 2.99 3.06 7.69
C LYS A 148 3.94 3.69 6.67
N LEU A 149 4.44 4.89 6.95
CA LEU A 149 5.46 5.53 6.11
C LEU A 149 6.72 4.66 6.03
N ALA A 150 7.19 4.11 7.16
CA ALA A 150 8.34 3.21 7.22
C ALA A 150 8.14 1.97 6.33
N CYS A 151 6.98 1.30 6.38
CA CYS A 151 6.67 0.17 5.50
C CYS A 151 6.67 0.56 4.02
N ASN A 152 6.16 1.74 3.68
CA ASN A 152 6.16 2.22 2.30
C ASN A 152 7.58 2.58 1.82
N LEU A 153 8.43 3.15 2.68
CA LEU A 153 9.85 3.36 2.39
C LEU A 153 10.57 2.03 2.13
N LEU A 154 10.29 0.99 2.95
CA LEU A 154 10.85 -0.35 2.73
C LEU A 154 10.46 -0.92 1.37
N SER A 155 9.21 -0.71 0.91
CA SER A 155 8.76 -1.14 -0.43
C SER A 155 9.53 -0.43 -1.54
N VAL A 156 9.71 0.91 -1.43
CA VAL A 156 10.51 1.69 -2.41
C VAL A 156 11.97 1.24 -2.39
N GLY A 157 12.54 1.01 -1.20
CA GLY A 157 13.91 0.51 -1.07
C GLY A 157 14.11 -0.89 -1.65
N ALA A 158 13.12 -1.76 -1.52
CA ALA A 158 13.14 -3.10 -2.12
C ALA A 158 13.14 -3.02 -3.66
N ASP A 159 12.33 -2.15 -4.23
CA ASP A 159 12.29 -1.88 -5.68
C ASP A 159 13.65 -1.33 -6.18
N ALA A 160 14.41 -0.64 -5.31
CA ALA A 160 15.75 -0.14 -5.63
C ALA A 160 16.86 -1.22 -5.55
N LEU A 161 16.54 -2.45 -5.11
CA LEU A 161 17.48 -3.56 -4.94
C LEU A 161 17.18 -4.74 -5.90
N PRO A 162 17.38 -4.60 -7.21
CA PRO A 162 16.97 -5.62 -8.19
C PRO A 162 17.69 -6.96 -8.01
N ARG A 163 18.86 -6.98 -7.40
CA ARG A 163 19.65 -8.19 -7.11
C ARG A 163 19.57 -8.63 -5.66
N GLY A 164 18.73 -7.97 -4.85
CA GLY A 164 18.69 -8.14 -3.41
C GLY A 164 19.71 -7.26 -2.70
N GLY A 165 19.83 -7.42 -1.40
CA GLY A 165 20.71 -6.62 -0.56
C GLY A 165 20.18 -6.41 0.84
N ARG A 166 20.50 -5.28 1.44
CA ARG A 166 20.13 -4.93 2.81
C ARG A 166 19.29 -3.65 2.83
N LEU A 167 18.20 -3.66 3.57
CA LEU A 167 17.42 -2.49 3.93
C LEU A 167 17.71 -2.14 5.38
N ILE A 168 18.21 -0.94 5.62
CA ILE A 168 18.53 -0.43 6.97
C ILE A 168 17.55 0.71 7.25
N LEU A 169 16.71 0.54 8.26
CA LEU A 169 15.71 1.52 8.64
C LEU A 169 16.08 2.16 9.97
N ILE A 170 16.28 3.47 9.97
CA ILE A 170 16.66 4.30 11.10
C ILE A 170 15.46 5.15 11.51
N ASP A 171 15.20 5.31 12.79
CA ASP A 171 14.01 5.97 13.33
C ASP A 171 14.10 7.49 13.43
N SER A 172 15.27 8.07 13.69
CA SER A 172 15.40 9.50 13.94
C SER A 172 16.63 10.14 13.27
N PRO A 173 16.42 10.94 12.22
CA PRO A 173 15.20 11.09 11.43
C PRO A 173 14.87 9.81 10.67
N LEU A 174 13.57 9.54 10.41
CA LEU A 174 13.19 8.34 9.67
C LEU A 174 13.90 8.28 8.33
N THR A 175 14.80 7.31 8.22
CA THR A 175 15.70 7.15 7.07
C THR A 175 15.73 5.68 6.67
N LEU A 176 15.61 5.43 5.37
CA LEU A 176 15.86 4.13 4.78
C LEU A 176 17.15 4.18 3.98
N GLU A 177 18.04 3.21 4.19
CA GLU A 177 19.15 2.93 3.30
C GLU A 177 18.94 1.57 2.63
N ALA A 178 18.98 1.56 1.33
CA ALA A 178 19.00 0.35 0.49
C ALA A 178 20.42 0.14 -0.01
N VAL A 179 21.06 -0.93 0.45
CA VAL A 179 22.49 -1.23 0.17
C VAL A 179 22.58 -2.56 -0.56
N GLY A 180 23.14 -2.56 -1.75
CA GLY A 180 23.32 -3.77 -2.53
C GLY A 180 23.99 -3.53 -3.88
N GLU A 181 24.41 -4.62 -4.51
CA GLU A 181 24.92 -4.56 -5.87
C GLU A 181 23.84 -4.03 -6.81
N ALA A 182 24.16 -3.03 -7.62
CA ALA A 182 23.23 -2.34 -8.51
C ALA A 182 22.04 -1.65 -7.79
N ALA A 183 22.20 -1.27 -6.51
CA ALA A 183 21.22 -0.43 -5.83
C ALA A 183 21.06 0.89 -6.60
N ALA A 184 19.84 1.18 -7.04
CA ALA A 184 19.52 2.37 -7.83
C ALA A 184 18.08 2.80 -7.67
N LEU A 185 17.84 4.10 -7.70
CA LEU A 185 16.52 4.69 -7.79
C LEU A 185 16.42 5.37 -9.16
N SER A 186 15.44 4.96 -9.98
CA SER A 186 15.27 5.59 -11.30
C SER A 186 14.89 7.07 -11.17
N PRO A 187 15.23 7.92 -12.17
CA PRO A 187 14.80 9.32 -12.17
C PRO A 187 13.29 9.48 -11.98
N GLU A 188 12.49 8.67 -12.67
CA GLU A 188 11.03 8.72 -12.60
C GLU A 188 10.51 8.34 -11.19
N ALA A 189 11.13 7.35 -10.55
CA ALA A 189 10.78 6.95 -9.18
C ALA A 189 11.17 8.07 -8.18
N ARG A 190 12.28 8.76 -8.41
CA ARG A 190 12.70 9.91 -7.60
C ARG A 190 11.72 11.06 -7.74
N GLU A 191 11.35 11.44 -8.95
CA GLU A 191 10.39 12.52 -9.23
C GLU A 191 9.02 12.20 -8.62
N ALA A 192 8.55 10.96 -8.78
CA ALA A 192 7.32 10.50 -8.16
C ALA A 192 7.38 10.58 -6.61
N LEU A 193 8.49 10.15 -5.99
CA LEU A 193 8.70 10.22 -4.55
C LEU A 193 8.64 11.66 -4.01
N MET A 194 9.14 12.62 -4.80
CA MET A 194 9.13 14.04 -4.49
C MET A 194 7.82 14.73 -4.90
N LEU A 195 6.82 13.99 -5.37
CA LEU A 195 5.52 14.48 -5.87
C LEU A 195 5.65 15.46 -7.05
N ALA A 196 6.72 15.38 -7.81
CA ALA A 196 6.98 16.21 -8.99
C ALA A 196 6.30 15.64 -10.26
N THR A 197 5.96 14.36 -10.28
CA THR A 197 5.28 13.70 -11.39
C THR A 197 3.79 14.02 -11.38
N PRO A 198 3.20 14.51 -12.50
CA PRO A 198 1.75 14.65 -12.62
C PRO A 198 1.04 13.30 -12.44
N VAL A 199 -0.12 13.28 -11.79
CA VAL A 199 -0.86 12.03 -11.53
C VAL A 199 -1.21 11.30 -12.83
N ALA A 200 -1.51 12.03 -13.91
CA ALA A 200 -1.81 11.45 -15.22
C ALA A 200 -0.64 10.64 -15.82
N GLU A 201 0.60 10.94 -15.43
CA GLU A 201 1.81 10.29 -15.92
C GLU A 201 2.29 9.13 -15.02
N LEU A 202 1.63 8.91 -13.88
CA LEU A 202 1.95 7.81 -13.00
C LEU A 202 1.74 6.45 -13.68
N THR A 203 2.63 5.54 -13.37
CA THR A 203 2.63 4.15 -13.84
C THR A 203 2.58 3.18 -12.66
N ALA A 204 2.40 1.89 -12.92
CA ALA A 204 2.49 0.86 -11.89
C ALA A 204 3.85 0.81 -11.16
N ARG A 205 4.93 1.32 -11.80
CA ARG A 205 6.27 1.40 -11.19
C ARG A 205 6.46 2.64 -10.33
N THR A 206 5.84 3.76 -10.70
CA THR A 206 6.03 5.06 -10.04
C THR A 206 4.96 5.37 -9.00
N VAL A 207 3.83 4.66 -8.98
CA VAL A 207 2.74 4.88 -8.03
C VAL A 207 3.16 4.61 -6.58
N GLN A 208 4.02 3.60 -6.34
CA GLN A 208 4.50 3.28 -5.00
C GLN A 208 5.38 4.41 -4.41
N PRO A 209 6.42 4.89 -5.11
CA PRO A 209 7.15 6.09 -4.69
C PRO A 209 6.24 7.30 -4.48
N TYR A 210 5.32 7.58 -5.41
CA TYR A 210 4.40 8.71 -5.31
C TYR A 210 3.51 8.62 -4.06
N PHE A 211 2.91 7.45 -3.80
CA PHE A 211 2.10 7.23 -2.60
C PHE A 211 2.92 7.38 -1.32
N THR A 212 4.19 6.94 -1.33
CA THR A 212 5.12 7.14 -0.20
C THR A 212 5.36 8.63 0.06
N GLY A 213 5.53 9.42 -1.00
CA GLY A 213 5.61 10.88 -0.92
C GLY A 213 4.35 11.52 -0.34
N LEU A 214 3.16 11.06 -0.74
CA LEU A 214 1.89 11.52 -0.16
C LEU A 214 1.78 11.22 1.33
N LEU A 215 2.21 10.04 1.78
CA LEU A 215 2.23 9.69 3.20
C LEU A 215 3.18 10.59 3.99
N ALA A 216 4.37 10.86 3.45
CA ALA A 216 5.30 11.80 4.08
C ALA A 216 4.70 13.19 4.19
N LYS A 217 4.08 13.69 3.11
CA LYS A 217 3.41 14.99 3.09
C LYS A 217 2.27 15.08 4.12
N ALA A 218 1.51 14.00 4.31
CA ALA A 218 0.45 13.93 5.34
C ALA A 218 1.01 13.99 6.77
N LEU A 219 2.30 13.73 6.96
CA LEU A 219 3.04 13.87 8.22
C LEU A 219 3.87 15.18 8.30
N ASP A 220 3.59 16.16 7.43
CA ASP A 220 4.35 17.42 7.32
C ASP A 220 5.85 17.18 7.06
N ARG A 221 6.14 16.19 6.21
CA ARG A 221 7.51 15.85 5.79
C ARG A 221 7.62 15.83 4.27
N CYS A 222 8.83 16.11 3.80
CA CYS A 222 9.24 15.78 2.42
C CYS A 222 10.29 14.67 2.44
N LEU A 223 10.43 13.96 1.33
CA LEU A 223 11.40 12.89 1.18
C LEU A 223 12.56 13.39 0.33
N ILE A 224 13.77 13.22 0.86
CA ILE A 224 15.03 13.46 0.12
C ILE A 224 15.59 12.10 -0.27
N ALA A 225 15.88 11.94 -1.56
CA ALA A 225 16.50 10.75 -2.11
C ALA A 225 17.93 11.06 -2.58
N THR A 226 18.92 10.38 -2.02
CA THR A 226 20.30 10.41 -2.50
C THR A 226 20.71 9.02 -2.97
N ALA A 227 21.51 8.97 -4.04
CA ALA A 227 22.00 7.72 -4.60
C ALA A 227 23.52 7.81 -4.81
N GLU A 228 24.23 6.81 -4.32
CA GLU A 228 25.64 6.57 -4.51
C GLU A 228 25.84 5.16 -5.09
N PRO A 229 26.96 4.81 -5.67
CA PRO A 229 27.18 3.45 -6.15
C PRO A 229 26.94 2.41 -5.05
N GLY A 230 25.98 1.50 -5.29
CA GLY A 230 25.62 0.46 -4.33
C GLY A 230 24.76 0.91 -3.14
N ARG A 231 24.32 2.15 -3.09
CA ARG A 231 23.51 2.67 -1.98
C ARG A 231 22.47 3.70 -2.45
N VAL A 232 21.24 3.52 -2.01
CA VAL A 232 20.18 4.52 -2.10
C VAL A 232 19.73 4.87 -0.69
N ARG A 233 19.59 6.17 -0.39
CA ARG A 233 19.11 6.65 0.91
C ARG A 233 17.88 7.52 0.70
N LEU A 234 16.81 7.22 1.45
CA LEU A 234 15.56 7.97 1.50
C LEU A 234 15.38 8.51 2.91
N ARG A 235 15.29 9.83 3.07
CA ARG A 235 15.17 10.47 4.37
C ARG A 235 13.94 11.36 4.45
N ALA A 236 13.12 11.20 5.50
CA ALA A 236 12.03 12.09 5.81
C ALA A 236 12.55 13.31 6.59
N VAL A 237 12.38 14.50 6.03
CA VAL A 237 12.81 15.77 6.61
C VAL A 237 11.62 16.72 6.78
N ILE A 238 11.76 17.73 7.64
CA ILE A 238 10.73 18.76 7.82
C ILE A 238 10.57 19.54 6.50
N SER A 239 9.33 19.76 6.08
CA SER A 239 9.04 20.56 4.89
C SER A 239 9.58 22.00 5.11
N GLY A 240 10.66 22.36 4.42
CA GLY A 240 11.38 23.62 4.59
C GLY A 240 12.89 23.47 4.83
N ASP A 241 13.34 22.32 5.32
CA ASP A 241 14.74 21.99 5.51
C ASP A 241 15.34 21.31 4.26
N ASN A 242 15.17 21.91 3.08
CA ASN A 242 15.81 21.41 1.88
C ASN A 242 17.27 21.92 1.87
N PRO A 243 18.29 21.09 2.11
CA PRO A 243 19.67 21.51 1.88
C PRO A 243 19.83 21.77 0.37
N ALA A 244 20.23 22.98 0.02
CA ALA A 244 20.56 23.42 -1.32
C ALA A 244 21.68 22.55 -1.93
#